data_95e458f955bf75187f12d975e25a41e1
#
_entry.id   95e458f955bf75187f12d975e25a41e1
#
_cell.length_a   1.000
_cell.length_b   1.000
_cell.length_c   1.000
_cell.angle_alpha   90.00
_cell.angle_beta   90.00
_cell.angle_gamma   90.00
#
_symmetry.space_group_name_H-M   'P 1'
#
loop_
_entity.id
_entity.type
_entity.pdbx_description
1 polymer ?
#
loop_
_entity_poly.entity_id
_entity_poly.type
_entity_poly.pdbx_seq_one_letter_code
_entity_poly.pdbx_strand_id
1 'polypeptide(L)'
;MHLARIELTNFKNYEEVALDFSPGFNCFVGNNGVGKTNILDAVHYLSLTKSFFNNSDSLSIRYGEDYFILKGMFEKDGVEDELFCAFQKQKQKVFKLNGKEYPRMSDHVGRYPVVMLSPADSMLITGGSEERRRFLNRIISQYDPVYLKAHMCYNKALMQRNRVIREGGPDTDSMLEIYDEQMAPEAEIIFRARQTLTENLKPLFSSYYEKISGRAEQVSIRYRSHLGGEDYIAQLASSRSRDHAMQFTTLGIHRDDLVFEIDGHNAKTAASQGQQKSFIVALKLAKFRLISMMNGFAPALLLDDIFDKFDHNRVEEIIRLVGS
;
A
#
# COMPACT_ATOMS: atom_id res chain seq x y z
N MET A 1 -3.19 10.12 -17.37
CA MET A 1 -2.32 8.90 -17.43
C MET A 1 -3.20 7.68 -17.59
N HIS A 2 -2.91 6.78 -18.52
CA HIS A 2 -3.54 5.46 -18.62
C HIS A 2 -2.53 4.41 -19.09
N LEU A 3 -2.84 3.15 -18.82
CA LEU A 3 -2.12 2.01 -19.37
C LEU A 3 -2.68 1.70 -20.75
N ALA A 4 -1.87 1.78 -21.80
CA ALA A 4 -2.30 1.51 -23.18
C ALA A 4 -2.17 0.03 -23.54
N ARG A 5 -1.13 -0.65 -23.03
CA ARG A 5 -0.86 -2.08 -23.32
C ARG A 5 -0.14 -2.74 -22.16
N ILE A 6 -0.42 -4.03 -21.94
CA ILE A 6 0.34 -4.88 -21.02
C ILE A 6 0.69 -6.22 -21.70
N GLU A 7 1.89 -6.71 -21.45
CA GLU A 7 2.34 -8.03 -21.85
C GLU A 7 2.87 -8.79 -20.63
N LEU A 8 2.45 -10.03 -20.49
CA LEU A 8 2.81 -10.92 -19.40
C LEU A 8 3.42 -12.19 -19.97
N THR A 9 4.56 -12.63 -19.42
CA THR A 9 5.18 -13.93 -19.73
C THR A 9 5.45 -14.65 -18.42
N ASN A 10 4.97 -15.88 -18.27
CA ASN A 10 5.13 -16.75 -17.11
C ASN A 10 4.71 -16.09 -15.78
N PHE A 11 3.66 -15.26 -15.82
CA PHE A 11 3.16 -14.56 -14.64
C PHE A 11 1.91 -15.25 -14.09
N LYS A 12 2.00 -15.79 -12.88
CA LYS A 12 0.93 -16.52 -12.18
C LYS A 12 0.36 -17.67 -13.05
N ASN A 13 -0.88 -17.53 -13.58
CA ASN A 13 -1.50 -18.54 -14.45
C ASN A 13 -1.24 -18.31 -15.94
N TYR A 14 -0.71 -17.15 -16.31
CA TYR A 14 -0.46 -16.83 -17.71
C TYR A 14 0.90 -17.34 -18.18
N GLU A 15 0.89 -18.07 -19.29
CA GLU A 15 2.10 -18.41 -20.06
C GLU A 15 2.54 -17.19 -20.86
N GLU A 16 1.65 -16.70 -21.72
CA GLU A 16 1.84 -15.49 -22.48
C GLU A 16 0.50 -14.82 -22.74
N VAL A 17 0.41 -13.52 -22.54
CA VAL A 17 -0.77 -12.72 -22.90
C VAL A 17 -0.35 -11.29 -23.22
N ALA A 18 -0.98 -10.70 -24.20
CA ALA A 18 -0.89 -9.28 -24.53
C ALA A 18 -2.30 -8.69 -24.59
N LEU A 19 -2.50 -7.55 -23.95
CA LEU A 19 -3.79 -6.87 -23.86
C LEU A 19 -3.62 -5.39 -24.14
N ASP A 20 -4.47 -4.84 -24.99
CA ASP A 20 -4.58 -3.42 -25.27
C ASP A 20 -5.76 -2.83 -24.46
N PHE A 21 -5.59 -1.60 -23.97
CA PHE A 21 -6.56 -0.90 -23.15
C PHE A 21 -7.02 0.38 -23.82
N SER A 22 -8.30 0.69 -23.66
CA SER A 22 -8.85 1.99 -24.01
C SER A 22 -8.61 3.00 -22.88
N PRO A 23 -8.48 4.29 -23.18
CA PRO A 23 -8.60 5.33 -22.16
C PRO A 23 -9.96 5.22 -21.45
N GLY A 24 -9.98 5.40 -20.12
CA GLY A 24 -11.20 5.29 -19.32
C GLY A 24 -11.45 3.88 -18.76
N PHE A 25 -12.65 3.35 -18.98
CA PHE A 25 -13.07 2.08 -18.38
C PHE A 25 -12.71 0.88 -19.26
N ASN A 26 -12.07 -0.12 -18.64
CA ASN A 26 -11.79 -1.43 -19.24
C ASN A 26 -12.39 -2.51 -18.34
N CYS A 27 -13.21 -3.39 -18.88
CA CYS A 27 -13.91 -4.42 -18.13
C CYS A 27 -13.44 -5.81 -18.56
N PHE A 28 -12.96 -6.60 -17.61
CA PHE A 28 -12.59 -8.00 -17.82
C PHE A 28 -13.76 -8.91 -17.48
N VAL A 29 -14.30 -9.58 -18.47
CA VAL A 29 -15.42 -10.51 -18.35
C VAL A 29 -14.96 -11.94 -18.63
N GLY A 30 -15.42 -12.90 -17.85
CA GLY A 30 -15.08 -14.32 -18.01
C GLY A 30 -15.32 -15.13 -16.74
N ASN A 31 -15.19 -16.44 -16.85
CA ASN A 31 -15.40 -17.38 -15.74
C ASN A 31 -14.44 -17.12 -14.58
N ASN A 32 -14.79 -17.62 -13.39
CA ASN A 32 -13.90 -17.56 -12.24
C ASN A 32 -12.66 -18.44 -12.49
N GLY A 33 -11.49 -17.97 -12.02
CA GLY A 33 -10.23 -18.68 -12.18
C GLY A 33 -9.48 -18.44 -13.50
N VAL A 34 -10.05 -17.75 -14.49
CA VAL A 34 -9.36 -17.47 -15.77
C VAL A 34 -8.20 -16.50 -15.64
N GLY A 35 -8.06 -15.80 -14.50
CA GLY A 35 -6.91 -14.92 -14.25
C GLY A 35 -7.21 -13.42 -14.26
N LYS A 36 -8.48 -12.97 -14.26
CA LYS A 36 -8.85 -11.54 -14.22
C LYS A 36 -8.09 -10.77 -13.14
N THR A 37 -8.12 -11.26 -11.91
CA THR A 37 -7.37 -10.71 -10.77
C THR A 37 -5.86 -10.66 -11.01
N ASN A 38 -5.31 -11.63 -11.77
CA ASN A 38 -3.88 -11.69 -12.06
C ASN A 38 -3.43 -10.61 -13.04
N ILE A 39 -4.29 -10.17 -13.96
CA ILE A 39 -4.03 -9.01 -14.82
C ILE A 39 -3.99 -7.74 -13.97
N LEU A 40 -4.96 -7.53 -13.07
CA LEU A 40 -4.96 -6.38 -12.17
C LEU A 40 -3.71 -6.37 -11.28
N ASP A 41 -3.29 -7.54 -10.79
CA ASP A 41 -2.06 -7.64 -10.00
C ASP A 41 -0.79 -7.33 -10.83
N ALA A 42 -0.75 -7.69 -12.12
CA ALA A 42 0.35 -7.33 -13.00
C ALA A 42 0.44 -5.80 -13.21
N VAL A 43 -0.69 -5.11 -13.38
CA VAL A 43 -0.74 -3.63 -13.43
C VAL A 43 -0.26 -3.04 -12.11
N HIS A 44 -0.73 -3.55 -10.97
CA HIS A 44 -0.25 -3.15 -9.65
C HIS A 44 1.25 -3.39 -9.47
N TYR A 45 1.75 -4.53 -9.99
CA TYR A 45 3.17 -4.88 -9.91
C TYR A 45 4.04 -3.91 -10.71
N LEU A 46 3.62 -3.57 -11.93
CA LEU A 46 4.32 -2.58 -12.76
C LEU A 46 4.34 -1.19 -12.11
N SER A 47 3.30 -0.82 -11.36
CA SER A 47 3.20 0.47 -10.66
C SER A 47 4.04 0.53 -9.38
N LEU A 48 4.00 -0.50 -8.54
CA LEU A 48 4.57 -0.49 -7.18
C LEU A 48 5.73 -1.47 -7.00
N THR A 49 6.21 -2.09 -8.09
CA THR A 49 7.30 -3.07 -8.12
C THR A 49 7.08 -4.33 -7.26
N LYS A 50 5.83 -4.57 -6.84
CA LYS A 50 5.44 -5.71 -5.99
C LYS A 50 4.02 -6.14 -6.27
N SER A 51 3.73 -7.44 -6.08
CA SER A 51 2.37 -7.96 -6.09
C SER A 51 1.52 -7.33 -4.97
N PHE A 52 0.24 -7.14 -5.25
CA PHE A 52 -0.74 -6.76 -4.23
C PHE A 52 -1.01 -7.90 -3.25
N PHE A 53 -1.07 -9.13 -3.76
CA PHE A 53 -1.48 -10.32 -3.03
C PHE A 53 -0.32 -11.10 -2.43
N ASN A 54 0.87 -11.08 -3.06
CA ASN A 54 2.01 -11.89 -2.67
C ASN A 54 3.12 -11.06 -2.02
N ASN A 55 3.68 -11.59 -0.94
CA ASN A 55 4.82 -10.96 -0.25
C ASN A 55 6.18 -11.28 -0.91
N SER A 56 6.25 -12.34 -1.74
CA SER A 56 7.46 -12.77 -2.43
C SER A 56 7.25 -12.76 -3.95
N ASP A 57 8.21 -12.23 -4.68
CA ASP A 57 8.18 -12.20 -6.16
C ASP A 57 8.15 -13.61 -6.75
N SER A 58 8.77 -14.59 -6.10
CA SER A 58 8.76 -16.00 -6.52
C SER A 58 7.35 -16.60 -6.61
N LEU A 59 6.41 -16.13 -5.79
CA LEU A 59 5.00 -16.56 -5.83
C LEU A 59 4.22 -15.99 -7.02
N SER A 60 4.82 -15.06 -7.75
CA SER A 60 4.24 -14.50 -8.98
C SER A 60 4.72 -15.22 -10.24
N ILE A 61 5.69 -16.14 -10.13
CA ILE A 61 6.12 -16.99 -11.25
C ILE A 61 5.08 -18.07 -11.52
N ARG A 62 4.81 -18.36 -12.81
CA ARG A 62 3.95 -19.47 -13.22
C ARG A 62 4.50 -20.81 -12.70
N TYR A 63 3.60 -21.69 -12.30
CA TYR A 63 4.00 -23.00 -11.81
C TYR A 63 4.79 -23.77 -12.89
N GLY A 64 5.93 -24.34 -12.48
CA GLY A 64 6.84 -25.05 -13.39
C GLY A 64 7.94 -24.17 -14.03
N GLU A 65 7.83 -22.85 -13.89
CA GLU A 65 8.78 -21.90 -14.48
C GLU A 65 9.75 -21.33 -13.44
N ASP A 66 10.83 -20.67 -13.93
CA ASP A 66 11.85 -20.06 -13.08
C ASP A 66 11.90 -18.54 -13.15
N TYR A 67 11.12 -17.93 -14.06
CA TYR A 67 11.10 -16.49 -14.26
C TYR A 67 9.71 -16.00 -14.69
N PHE A 68 9.50 -14.70 -14.56
CA PHE A 68 8.42 -14.00 -15.26
C PHE A 68 8.91 -12.68 -15.86
N ILE A 69 8.18 -12.20 -16.88
CA ILE A 69 8.39 -10.88 -17.48
C ILE A 69 7.04 -10.14 -17.52
N LEU A 70 7.07 -8.86 -17.19
CA LEU A 70 5.97 -7.92 -17.37
C LEU A 70 6.47 -6.75 -18.21
N LYS A 71 5.68 -6.36 -19.23
CA LYS A 71 5.88 -5.10 -19.95
C LYS A 71 4.58 -4.31 -19.91
N GLY A 72 4.68 -3.01 -19.79
CA GLY A 72 3.54 -2.09 -19.82
C GLY A 72 3.85 -0.82 -20.59
N MET A 73 2.94 -0.41 -21.47
CA MET A 73 2.99 0.88 -22.15
C MET A 73 2.05 1.82 -21.43
N PHE A 74 2.58 2.86 -20.81
CA PHE A 74 1.80 3.90 -20.15
C PHE A 74 1.84 5.18 -21.00
N GLU A 75 0.68 5.79 -21.15
CA GLU A 75 0.56 7.11 -21.77
C GLU A 75 0.24 8.17 -20.71
N LYS A 76 1.03 9.21 -20.69
CA LYS A 76 0.84 10.35 -19.78
C LYS A 76 1.18 11.64 -20.53
N ASP A 77 0.21 12.55 -20.59
CA ASP A 77 0.38 13.88 -21.22
C ASP A 77 0.90 13.82 -22.68
N GLY A 78 0.47 12.78 -23.43
CA GLY A 78 0.89 12.54 -24.81
C GLY A 78 2.30 11.90 -24.96
N VAL A 79 2.93 11.49 -23.87
CA VAL A 79 4.20 10.76 -23.86
C VAL A 79 3.96 9.29 -23.55
N GLU A 80 4.49 8.41 -24.35
CA GLU A 80 4.48 6.97 -24.13
C GLU A 80 5.74 6.54 -23.36
N ASP A 81 5.53 5.79 -22.30
CA ASP A 81 6.58 5.21 -21.46
C ASP A 81 6.47 3.68 -21.43
N GLU A 82 7.54 2.99 -21.85
CA GLU A 82 7.65 1.54 -21.73
C GLU A 82 8.23 1.16 -20.36
N LEU A 83 7.47 0.41 -19.59
CA LEU A 83 7.95 -0.26 -18.38
C LEU A 83 8.27 -1.72 -18.67
N PHE A 84 9.43 -2.16 -18.23
CA PHE A 84 9.86 -3.55 -18.30
C PHE A 84 10.26 -4.04 -16.91
N CYS A 85 9.69 -5.16 -16.50
CA CYS A 85 10.08 -5.86 -15.27
C CYS A 85 10.38 -7.32 -15.58
N ALA A 86 11.54 -7.81 -15.15
CA ALA A 86 11.89 -9.23 -15.19
C ALA A 86 12.35 -9.69 -13.81
N PHE A 87 11.86 -10.83 -13.39
CA PHE A 87 12.31 -11.52 -12.17
C PHE A 87 12.63 -12.98 -12.50
N GLN A 88 13.76 -13.45 -12.04
CA GLN A 88 14.17 -14.85 -12.10
C GLN A 88 14.56 -15.33 -10.70
N LYS A 89 14.19 -16.56 -10.34
CA LYS A 89 14.61 -17.17 -9.07
C LYS A 89 16.12 -17.05 -8.87
N GLN A 90 16.53 -16.72 -7.66
CA GLN A 90 17.94 -16.55 -7.25
C GLN A 90 18.70 -15.42 -7.98
N LYS A 91 18.04 -14.59 -8.79
CA LYS A 91 18.63 -13.40 -9.40
C LYS A 91 17.95 -12.12 -8.88
N GLN A 92 18.65 -11.01 -9.08
CA GLN A 92 18.06 -9.70 -8.80
C GLN A 92 16.98 -9.38 -9.82
N LYS A 93 15.91 -8.75 -9.32
CA LYS A 93 14.85 -8.21 -10.16
C LYS A 93 15.36 -7.03 -10.97
N VAL A 94 15.07 -7.03 -12.26
CA VAL A 94 15.39 -5.95 -13.20
C VAL A 94 14.13 -5.14 -13.46
N PHE A 95 14.23 -3.81 -13.38
CA PHE A 95 13.14 -2.90 -13.70
C PHE A 95 13.66 -1.74 -14.55
N LYS A 96 13.05 -1.52 -15.73
CA LYS A 96 13.49 -0.51 -16.69
C LYS A 96 12.36 0.41 -17.11
N LEU A 97 12.71 1.66 -17.39
CA LEU A 97 11.87 2.65 -18.04
C LEU A 97 12.53 3.04 -19.36
N ASN A 98 11.83 2.87 -20.49
CA ASN A 98 12.32 3.18 -21.82
C ASN A 98 13.72 2.56 -22.10
N GLY A 99 13.88 1.28 -21.72
CA GLY A 99 15.11 0.52 -21.84
C GLY A 99 16.19 0.83 -20.80
N LYS A 100 16.07 1.91 -20.02
CA LYS A 100 17.05 2.28 -18.99
C LYS A 100 16.67 1.69 -17.63
N GLU A 101 17.59 0.94 -17.03
CA GLU A 101 17.38 0.33 -15.72
C GLU A 101 17.38 1.38 -14.60
N TYR A 102 16.46 1.20 -13.62
CA TYR A 102 16.44 2.03 -12.43
C TYR A 102 17.60 1.67 -11.49
N PRO A 103 18.39 2.64 -11.02
CA PRO A 103 19.42 2.40 -10.01
C PRO A 103 18.83 1.84 -8.71
N ARG A 104 17.61 2.28 -8.36
CA ARG A 104 16.86 1.83 -7.18
C ARG A 104 15.40 1.67 -7.54
N MET A 105 14.78 0.59 -7.08
CA MET A 105 13.32 0.35 -7.27
C MET A 105 12.46 1.47 -6.67
N SER A 106 12.94 2.14 -5.60
CA SER A 106 12.27 3.30 -5.00
C SER A 106 12.11 4.48 -5.95
N ASP A 107 12.99 4.61 -6.95
CA ASP A 107 12.97 5.75 -7.89
C ASP A 107 11.81 5.63 -8.91
N HIS A 108 11.23 4.44 -9.01
CA HIS A 108 10.05 4.15 -9.82
C HIS A 108 8.74 4.45 -9.09
N VAL A 109 8.68 4.18 -7.77
CA VAL A 109 7.44 4.28 -6.99
C VAL A 109 6.87 5.70 -7.06
N GLY A 110 5.59 5.81 -7.40
CA GLY A 110 4.87 7.10 -7.53
C GLY A 110 4.82 7.68 -8.94
N ARG A 111 5.59 7.15 -9.89
CA ARG A 111 5.53 7.63 -11.31
C ARG A 111 4.23 7.25 -11.99
N TYR A 112 3.74 6.03 -11.74
CA TYR A 112 2.49 5.48 -12.28
C TYR A 112 1.61 5.01 -11.13
N PRO A 113 1.01 5.95 -10.38
CA PRO A 113 0.27 5.61 -9.17
C PRO A 113 -0.95 4.74 -9.47
N VAL A 114 -1.24 3.84 -8.54
CA VAL A 114 -2.34 2.89 -8.63
C VAL A 114 -3.09 2.78 -7.31
N VAL A 115 -4.40 2.62 -7.42
CA VAL A 115 -5.25 2.24 -6.29
C VAL A 115 -5.97 0.96 -6.64
N MET A 116 -5.71 -0.09 -5.88
CA MET A 116 -6.43 -1.35 -6.01
C MET A 116 -7.46 -1.51 -4.90
N LEU A 117 -8.65 -1.93 -5.27
CA LEU A 117 -9.73 -2.33 -4.40
C LEU A 117 -10.07 -3.80 -4.68
N SER A 118 -9.97 -4.63 -3.65
CA SER A 118 -10.14 -6.08 -3.72
C SER A 118 -10.85 -6.60 -2.46
N PRO A 119 -11.50 -7.76 -2.49
CA PRO A 119 -12.08 -8.40 -1.30
C PRO A 119 -11.06 -8.60 -0.15
N ALA A 120 -9.77 -8.75 -0.47
CA ALA A 120 -8.70 -8.85 0.53
C ALA A 120 -8.56 -7.60 1.41
N ASP A 121 -9.06 -6.45 0.97
CA ASP A 121 -9.02 -5.21 1.74
C ASP A 121 -9.88 -5.23 3.01
N SER A 122 -10.78 -6.23 3.17
CA SER A 122 -11.48 -6.49 4.44
C SER A 122 -10.51 -6.61 5.62
N MET A 123 -9.28 -7.07 5.37
CA MET A 123 -8.22 -7.14 6.37
C MET A 123 -7.80 -5.78 6.95
N LEU A 124 -8.13 -4.67 6.31
CA LEU A 124 -7.92 -3.33 6.88
C LEU A 124 -8.75 -3.12 8.15
N ILE A 125 -9.97 -3.65 8.18
CA ILE A 125 -10.87 -3.57 9.34
C ILE A 125 -10.64 -4.76 10.27
N THR A 126 -10.70 -5.99 9.74
CA THR A 126 -10.70 -7.22 10.56
C THR A 126 -9.29 -7.64 11.01
N GLY A 127 -8.27 -7.25 10.29
CA GLY A 127 -6.88 -7.60 10.56
C GLY A 127 -6.21 -6.79 11.67
N GLY A 128 -4.90 -6.97 11.77
CA GLY A 128 -4.04 -6.28 12.73
C GLY A 128 -3.59 -4.89 12.27
N SER A 129 -2.87 -4.19 13.15
CA SER A 129 -2.29 -2.88 12.85
C SER A 129 -1.26 -2.91 11.71
N GLU A 130 -0.66 -4.06 11.42
CA GLU A 130 0.29 -4.21 10.31
C GLU A 130 -0.35 -3.89 8.96
N GLU A 131 -1.56 -4.40 8.69
CA GLU A 131 -2.29 -4.12 7.44
C GLU A 131 -2.60 -2.63 7.30
N ARG A 132 -2.99 -1.97 8.39
CA ARG A 132 -3.26 -0.54 8.40
C ARG A 132 -2.01 0.32 8.23
N ARG A 133 -0.86 -0.09 8.80
CA ARG A 133 0.43 0.55 8.49
C ARG A 133 0.85 0.35 7.05
N ARG A 134 0.67 -0.85 6.48
CA ARG A 134 0.91 -1.11 5.05
C ARG A 134 0.05 -0.21 4.16
N PHE A 135 -1.21 0.00 4.56
CA PHE A 135 -2.11 0.91 3.85
C PHE A 135 -1.58 2.35 3.86
N LEU A 136 -1.18 2.90 5.03
CA LEU A 136 -0.58 4.22 5.14
C LEU A 136 0.69 4.33 4.27
N ASN A 137 1.58 3.36 4.37
CA ASN A 137 2.84 3.35 3.63
C ASN A 137 2.60 3.33 2.11
N ARG A 138 1.65 2.49 1.64
CA ARG A 138 1.31 2.41 0.21
C ARG A 138 0.67 3.68 -0.33
N ILE A 139 0.06 4.51 0.51
CA ILE A 139 -0.48 5.81 0.08
C ILE A 139 0.66 6.81 -0.05
N ILE A 140 1.37 7.05 1.06
CA ILE A 140 2.35 8.14 1.15
C ILE A 140 3.50 7.92 0.17
N SER A 141 3.98 6.69 0.03
CA SER A 141 5.09 6.36 -0.87
C SER A 141 4.79 6.67 -2.35
N GLN A 142 3.53 6.82 -2.75
CA GLN A 142 3.16 7.14 -4.14
C GLN A 142 3.22 8.64 -4.47
N TYR A 143 3.43 9.50 -3.49
CA TYR A 143 3.56 10.95 -3.73
C TYR A 143 4.68 11.61 -2.93
N ASP A 144 5.28 10.92 -1.96
CA ASP A 144 6.32 11.47 -1.09
C ASP A 144 7.58 10.56 -1.09
N PRO A 145 8.59 10.88 -1.92
CA PRO A 145 9.85 10.13 -1.95
C PRO A 145 10.69 10.31 -0.68
N VAL A 146 10.52 11.41 0.06
CA VAL A 146 11.23 11.62 1.35
C VAL A 146 10.70 10.62 2.37
N TYR A 147 9.38 10.48 2.46
CA TYR A 147 8.76 9.45 3.29
C TYR A 147 9.24 8.05 2.93
N LEU A 148 9.25 7.70 1.64
CA LEU A 148 9.67 6.37 1.20
C LEU A 148 11.11 6.08 1.64
N LYS A 149 12.02 7.04 1.47
CA LYS A 149 13.42 6.93 1.91
C LYS A 149 13.50 6.78 3.43
N ALA A 150 12.82 7.64 4.18
CA ALA A 150 12.78 7.59 5.63
C ALA A 150 12.26 6.22 6.13
N HIS A 151 11.18 5.72 5.53
CA HIS A 151 10.62 4.41 5.86
C HIS A 151 11.61 3.25 5.60
N MET A 152 12.37 3.31 4.51
CA MET A 152 13.41 2.31 4.21
C MET A 152 14.57 2.38 5.21
N CYS A 153 15.08 3.59 5.53
CA CYS A 153 16.16 3.80 6.50
C CYS A 153 15.74 3.33 7.90
N TYR A 154 14.56 3.75 8.36
CA TYR A 154 14.01 3.32 9.64
C TYR A 154 13.90 1.80 9.76
N ASN A 155 13.34 1.13 8.76
CA ASN A 155 13.20 -0.34 8.80
C ASN A 155 14.54 -1.05 8.80
N LYS A 156 15.55 -0.53 8.09
CA LYS A 156 16.90 -1.07 8.11
C LYS A 156 17.53 -0.94 9.50
N ALA A 157 17.45 0.24 10.11
CA ALA A 157 17.96 0.48 11.46
C ALA A 157 17.23 -0.38 12.50
N LEU A 158 15.89 -0.46 12.43
CA LEU A 158 15.06 -1.31 13.29
C LEU A 158 15.44 -2.80 13.21
N MET A 159 15.71 -3.31 12.00
CA MET A 159 16.14 -4.69 11.80
C MET A 159 17.50 -4.96 12.48
N GLN A 160 18.45 -4.04 12.35
CA GLN A 160 19.75 -4.15 13.00
C GLN A 160 19.65 -4.01 14.51
N ARG A 161 18.87 -3.03 15.01
CA ARG A 161 18.58 -2.88 16.44
C ARG A 161 17.99 -4.15 17.04
N ASN A 162 17.00 -4.75 16.37
CA ASN A 162 16.39 -6.02 16.82
C ASN A 162 17.39 -7.21 16.78
N ARG A 163 18.36 -7.16 15.88
CA ARG A 163 19.45 -8.15 15.86
C ARG A 163 20.35 -8.01 17.07
N VAL A 164 20.79 -6.78 17.40
CA VAL A 164 21.60 -6.50 18.59
C VAL A 164 20.89 -6.91 19.87
N ILE A 165 19.58 -6.64 20.00
CA ILE A 165 18.79 -7.07 21.16
C ILE A 165 18.81 -8.60 21.33
N ARG A 166 18.73 -9.37 20.23
CA ARG A 166 18.72 -10.84 20.29
C ARG A 166 20.10 -11.46 20.54
N GLU A 167 21.13 -10.88 19.91
CA GLU A 167 22.49 -11.42 20.04
C GLU A 167 23.10 -11.11 21.42
N GLY A 168 22.76 -9.98 22.01
CA GLY A 168 23.31 -9.53 23.30
C GLY A 168 24.82 -9.24 23.22
N GLY A 169 25.43 -9.03 24.38
CA GLY A 169 26.88 -8.84 24.50
C GLY A 169 27.27 -7.61 25.32
N PRO A 170 28.56 -7.42 25.61
CA PRO A 170 29.04 -6.33 26.48
C PRO A 170 28.78 -4.94 25.91
N ASP A 171 28.78 -4.78 24.59
CA ASP A 171 28.61 -3.49 23.91
C ASP A 171 27.16 -3.23 23.44
N THR A 172 26.21 -4.05 23.90
CA THR A 172 24.81 -3.97 23.43
C THR A 172 24.22 -2.58 23.59
N ASP A 173 24.36 -1.94 24.76
CA ASP A 173 23.76 -0.63 25.03
C ASP A 173 24.35 0.47 24.12
N SER A 174 25.66 0.49 23.91
CA SER A 174 26.31 1.44 22.99
C SER A 174 25.86 1.24 21.54
N MET A 175 25.68 -0.02 21.11
CA MET A 175 25.16 -0.31 19.78
C MET A 175 23.69 0.10 19.63
N LEU A 176 22.87 -0.07 20.66
CA LEU A 176 21.48 0.37 20.66
C LEU A 176 21.38 1.90 20.55
N GLU A 177 22.25 2.67 21.22
CA GLU A 177 22.30 4.13 21.10
C GLU A 177 22.52 4.58 19.65
N ILE A 178 23.46 3.95 18.94
CA ILE A 178 23.73 4.27 17.53
C ILE A 178 22.48 4.05 16.66
N TYR A 179 21.75 2.96 16.89
CA TYR A 179 20.51 2.70 16.11
C TYR A 179 19.34 3.59 16.57
N ASP A 180 19.25 3.94 17.85
CA ASP A 180 18.27 4.88 18.36
C ASP A 180 18.45 6.28 17.70
N GLU A 181 19.70 6.76 17.59
CA GLU A 181 20.03 8.00 16.87
C GLU A 181 19.72 7.94 15.37
N GLN A 182 19.93 6.79 14.71
CA GLN A 182 19.59 6.62 13.31
C GLN A 182 18.07 6.53 13.09
N MET A 183 17.33 5.96 14.02
CA MET A 183 15.89 5.78 13.91
C MET A 183 15.11 7.07 14.19
N ALA A 184 15.57 7.90 15.09
CA ALA A 184 14.82 9.06 15.60
C ALA A 184 14.44 10.08 14.50
N PRO A 185 15.34 10.59 13.66
CA PRO A 185 14.96 11.54 12.60
C PRO A 185 14.01 10.93 11.57
N GLU A 186 14.21 9.67 11.23
CA GLU A 186 13.37 8.97 10.27
C GLU A 186 11.96 8.71 10.85
N ALA A 187 11.86 8.38 12.14
CA ALA A 187 10.61 8.21 12.84
C ALA A 187 9.78 9.49 12.86
N GLU A 188 10.40 10.63 13.06
CA GLU A 188 9.73 11.94 13.05
C GLU A 188 9.14 12.28 11.68
N ILE A 189 9.90 12.07 10.60
CA ILE A 189 9.42 12.24 9.22
C ILE A 189 8.19 11.36 8.97
N ILE A 190 8.27 10.09 9.35
CA ILE A 190 7.19 9.12 9.14
C ILE A 190 5.96 9.47 9.98
N PHE A 191 6.15 9.85 11.24
CA PHE A 191 5.07 10.25 12.14
C PHE A 191 4.29 11.44 11.57
N ARG A 192 4.98 12.53 11.21
CA ARG A 192 4.36 13.73 10.65
C ARG A 192 3.61 13.43 9.35
N ALA A 193 4.21 12.68 8.45
CA ALA A 193 3.57 12.33 7.19
C ALA A 193 2.29 11.50 7.38
N ARG A 194 2.29 10.52 8.31
CA ARG A 194 1.10 9.72 8.63
C ARG A 194 0.01 10.54 9.31
N GLN A 195 0.38 11.46 10.19
CA GLN A 195 -0.54 12.39 10.83
C GLN A 195 -1.22 13.28 9.79
N THR A 196 -0.44 13.94 8.93
CA THR A 196 -0.94 14.80 7.84
C THR A 196 -1.81 14.00 6.87
N LEU A 197 -1.38 12.81 6.46
CA LEU A 197 -2.21 11.93 5.62
C LEU A 197 -3.57 11.67 6.27
N THR A 198 -3.57 11.31 7.56
CA THR A 198 -4.81 10.96 8.26
C THR A 198 -5.77 12.15 8.33
N GLU A 199 -5.26 13.35 8.64
CA GLU A 199 -6.08 14.57 8.66
C GLU A 199 -6.66 14.91 7.28
N ASN A 200 -5.88 14.78 6.21
CA ASN A 200 -6.34 15.03 4.84
C ASN A 200 -7.33 13.95 4.35
N LEU A 201 -7.18 12.71 4.83
CA LEU A 201 -8.04 11.59 4.41
C LEU A 201 -9.42 11.62 5.08
N LYS A 202 -9.52 12.13 6.32
CA LYS A 202 -10.77 12.18 7.11
C LYS A 202 -11.95 12.79 6.35
N PRO A 203 -11.88 14.04 5.85
CA PRO A 203 -13.03 14.67 5.19
C PRO A 203 -13.42 13.96 3.90
N LEU A 204 -12.45 13.49 3.12
CA LEU A 204 -12.70 12.73 1.91
C LEU A 204 -13.41 11.41 2.22
N PHE A 205 -12.90 10.69 3.22
CA PHE A 205 -13.46 9.42 3.64
C PHE A 205 -14.90 9.56 4.13
N SER A 206 -15.19 10.52 5.01
CA SER A 206 -16.54 10.76 5.52
C SER A 206 -17.51 11.10 4.38
N SER A 207 -17.10 11.97 3.44
CA SER A 207 -17.92 12.33 2.29
C SER A 207 -18.23 11.14 1.37
N TYR A 208 -17.24 10.28 1.08
CA TYR A 208 -17.48 9.09 0.27
C TYR A 208 -18.33 8.04 1.01
N TYR A 209 -18.12 7.89 2.32
CA TYR A 209 -18.93 6.95 3.11
C TYR A 209 -20.40 7.34 3.13
N GLU A 210 -20.71 8.61 3.37
CA GLU A 210 -22.08 9.15 3.33
C GLU A 210 -22.76 8.87 1.98
N LYS A 211 -22.08 9.16 0.87
CA LYS A 211 -22.61 8.92 -0.48
C LYS A 211 -22.88 7.44 -0.76
N ILE A 212 -21.98 6.54 -0.34
CA ILE A 212 -22.10 5.10 -0.61
C ILE A 212 -23.09 4.41 0.33
N SER A 213 -23.12 4.80 1.62
CA SER A 213 -24.00 4.16 2.60
C SER A 213 -25.43 4.66 2.51
N GLY A 214 -25.63 5.90 2.04
CA GLY A 214 -26.93 6.58 2.06
C GLY A 214 -27.47 6.79 3.49
N ARG A 215 -26.61 6.73 4.52
CA ARG A 215 -26.97 6.78 5.94
C ARG A 215 -26.21 7.88 6.64
N ALA A 216 -26.82 8.39 7.73
CA ALA A 216 -26.26 9.42 8.58
C ALA A 216 -25.24 8.89 9.61
N GLU A 217 -24.73 7.67 9.46
CA GLU A 217 -23.72 7.08 10.35
C GLU A 217 -22.44 7.91 10.31
N GLN A 218 -21.90 8.23 11.48
CA GLN A 218 -20.65 8.95 11.59
C GLN A 218 -19.47 7.98 11.53
N VAL A 219 -18.59 8.17 10.55
CA VAL A 219 -17.35 7.40 10.46
C VAL A 219 -16.15 8.27 10.81
N SER A 220 -15.17 7.68 11.47
CA SER A 220 -13.93 8.36 11.77
C SER A 220 -12.71 7.47 11.55
N ILE A 221 -11.59 8.13 11.25
CA ILE A 221 -10.26 7.54 11.25
C ILE A 221 -9.34 8.36 12.12
N ARG A 222 -8.55 7.69 12.96
CA ARG A 222 -7.63 8.34 13.89
C ARG A 222 -6.29 7.63 13.89
N TYR A 223 -5.23 8.39 13.67
CA TYR A 223 -3.87 7.90 13.79
C TYR A 223 -3.46 7.82 15.27
N ARG A 224 -2.92 6.68 15.67
CA ARG A 224 -2.41 6.43 17.01
C ARG A 224 -0.93 6.03 16.93
N SER A 225 -0.08 6.79 17.58
CA SER A 225 1.36 6.56 17.65
C SER A 225 1.87 6.72 19.08
N HIS A 226 3.03 6.14 19.35
CA HIS A 226 3.79 6.39 20.57
C HIS A 226 4.59 7.71 20.51
N LEU A 227 4.84 8.23 19.30
CA LEU A 227 5.46 9.55 19.12
C LEU A 227 4.38 10.63 19.26
N GLY A 228 4.67 11.69 19.97
CA GLY A 228 3.67 12.77 20.11
C GLY A 228 3.91 13.72 21.27
N GLY A 229 5.15 13.96 21.67
CA GLY A 229 5.41 14.98 22.68
C GLY A 229 6.65 14.80 23.52
N GLU A 230 7.29 13.65 23.51
CA GLU A 230 8.52 13.39 24.26
C GLU A 230 9.68 13.06 23.31
N ASP A 231 10.91 13.25 23.78
CA ASP A 231 12.11 12.82 23.06
C ASP A 231 12.08 11.32 22.76
N TYR A 232 12.00 10.98 21.48
CA TYR A 232 11.90 9.58 21.04
C TYR A 232 13.14 8.76 21.41
N ILE A 233 14.34 9.36 21.45
CA ILE A 233 15.57 8.69 21.89
C ILE A 233 15.45 8.33 23.37
N ALA A 234 14.98 9.25 24.21
CA ALA A 234 14.75 9.00 25.63
C ALA A 234 13.70 7.89 25.85
N GLN A 235 12.63 7.87 25.03
CA GLN A 235 11.63 6.81 25.06
C GLN A 235 12.24 5.43 24.69
N LEU A 236 13.06 5.34 23.65
CA LEU A 236 13.76 4.11 23.26
C LEU A 236 14.72 3.64 24.36
N ALA A 237 15.48 4.55 24.98
CA ALA A 237 16.35 4.23 26.09
C ALA A 237 15.59 3.66 27.30
N SER A 238 14.46 4.27 27.65
CA SER A 238 13.61 3.82 28.75
C SER A 238 12.96 2.43 28.50
N SER A 239 12.76 2.06 27.22
CA SER A 239 12.15 0.79 26.84
C SER A 239 13.13 -0.41 26.79
N ARG A 240 14.44 -0.20 26.95
CA ARG A 240 15.50 -1.22 26.73
C ARG A 240 15.26 -2.51 27.54
N SER A 241 14.96 -2.38 28.84
CA SER A 241 14.68 -3.56 29.68
C SER A 241 13.53 -4.41 29.14
N ARG A 242 12.49 -3.75 28.65
CA ARG A 242 11.34 -4.42 28.02
C ARG A 242 11.71 -5.01 26.66
N ASP A 243 12.50 -4.30 25.86
CA ASP A 243 12.95 -4.74 24.55
C ASP A 243 13.82 -6.02 24.69
N HIS A 244 14.71 -6.06 25.67
CA HIS A 244 15.49 -7.26 25.97
C HIS A 244 14.62 -8.45 26.41
N ALA A 245 13.64 -8.22 27.28
CA ALA A 245 12.73 -9.26 27.72
C ALA A 245 11.88 -9.83 26.56
N MET A 246 11.48 -8.97 25.62
CA MET A 246 10.65 -9.35 24.48
C MET A 246 11.45 -9.77 23.24
N GLN A 247 12.78 -9.59 23.22
CA GLN A 247 13.69 -9.88 22.10
C GLN A 247 13.40 -9.08 20.82
N PHE A 248 12.77 -7.92 20.94
CA PHE A 248 12.53 -6.96 19.85
C PHE A 248 12.18 -5.56 20.38
N THR A 249 12.29 -4.56 19.53
CA THR A 249 11.89 -3.17 19.82
C THR A 249 10.39 -3.08 20.04
N THR A 250 9.97 -2.64 21.23
CA THR A 250 8.56 -2.61 21.64
C THR A 250 7.89 -1.26 21.40
N LEU A 251 8.66 -0.21 21.12
CA LEU A 251 8.19 1.17 21.00
C LEU A 251 8.66 1.80 19.68
N GLY A 252 7.79 2.59 19.03
CA GLY A 252 8.11 3.34 17.80
C GLY A 252 7.05 3.23 16.72
N ILE A 253 7.30 3.91 15.59
CA ILE A 253 6.36 4.03 14.46
C ILE A 253 5.97 2.69 13.81
N HIS A 254 6.74 1.65 14.00
CA HIS A 254 6.42 0.28 13.58
C HIS A 254 5.35 -0.39 14.47
N ARG A 255 4.92 0.28 15.56
CA ARG A 255 3.83 -0.11 16.45
C ARG A 255 2.59 0.76 16.29
N ASP A 256 2.65 1.80 15.47
CA ASP A 256 1.52 2.67 15.20
C ASP A 256 0.30 1.92 14.68
N ASP A 257 -0.84 2.56 14.82
CA ASP A 257 -2.10 2.06 14.32
C ASP A 257 -2.97 3.16 13.73
N LEU A 258 -3.87 2.76 12.82
CA LEU A 258 -4.95 3.58 12.30
C LEU A 258 -6.25 3.02 12.86
N VAL A 259 -6.91 3.75 13.73
CA VAL A 259 -8.15 3.34 14.39
C VAL A 259 -9.34 3.75 13.51
N PHE A 260 -10.21 2.80 13.22
CA PHE A 260 -11.44 2.97 12.44
C PHE A 260 -12.65 2.90 13.36
N GLU A 261 -13.54 3.88 13.27
CA GLU A 261 -14.74 3.97 14.12
C GLU A 261 -15.98 4.24 13.28
N ILE A 262 -17.10 3.69 13.73
CA ILE A 262 -18.47 3.97 13.24
C ILE A 262 -19.32 4.30 14.46
N ASP A 263 -19.96 5.48 14.47
CA ASP A 263 -20.76 5.99 15.58
C ASP A 263 -20.04 5.93 16.94
N GLY A 264 -18.72 6.26 16.92
CA GLY A 264 -17.88 6.25 18.11
C GLY A 264 -17.42 4.87 18.58
N HIS A 265 -17.81 3.80 17.91
CA HIS A 265 -17.42 2.43 18.23
C HIS A 265 -16.39 1.87 17.25
N ASN A 266 -15.50 0.99 17.73
CA ASN A 266 -14.48 0.37 16.86
C ASN A 266 -15.15 -0.41 15.72
N ALA A 267 -14.83 -0.06 14.48
CA ALA A 267 -15.41 -0.65 13.28
C ALA A 267 -15.20 -2.17 13.18
N LYS A 268 -14.11 -2.71 13.76
CA LYS A 268 -13.84 -4.16 13.76
C LYS A 268 -14.90 -4.95 14.54
N THR A 269 -15.42 -4.40 15.62
CA THR A 269 -16.36 -5.09 16.51
C THR A 269 -17.82 -4.67 16.30
N ALA A 270 -18.06 -3.44 15.87
CA ALA A 270 -19.40 -2.86 15.81
C ALA A 270 -20.01 -2.88 14.39
N ALA A 271 -19.17 -2.84 13.32
CA ALA A 271 -19.69 -2.74 11.98
C ALA A 271 -20.24 -4.05 11.43
N SER A 272 -21.45 -4.00 10.87
CA SER A 272 -22.01 -5.10 10.05
C SER A 272 -21.16 -5.35 8.81
N GLN A 273 -21.33 -6.50 8.16
CA GLN A 273 -20.61 -6.82 6.92
C GLN A 273 -20.88 -5.80 5.80
N GLY A 274 -22.10 -5.29 5.69
CA GLY A 274 -22.46 -4.25 4.73
C GLY A 274 -21.77 -2.92 5.03
N GLN A 275 -21.73 -2.51 6.30
CA GLN A 275 -21.01 -1.32 6.75
C GLN A 275 -19.51 -1.44 6.50
N GLN A 276 -18.89 -2.59 6.81
CA GLN A 276 -17.46 -2.82 6.55
C GLN A 276 -17.13 -2.68 5.05
N LYS A 277 -17.99 -3.17 4.16
CA LYS A 277 -17.78 -3.03 2.71
C LYS A 277 -17.87 -1.57 2.27
N SER A 278 -18.94 -0.86 2.67
CA SER A 278 -19.08 0.57 2.36
C SER A 278 -17.90 1.37 2.91
N PHE A 279 -17.43 1.03 4.10
CA PHE A 279 -16.26 1.64 4.74
C PHE A 279 -14.99 1.46 3.89
N ILE A 280 -14.71 0.23 3.42
CA ILE A 280 -13.53 -0.07 2.62
C ILE A 280 -13.58 0.65 1.28
N VAL A 281 -14.72 0.62 0.58
CA VAL A 281 -14.86 1.31 -0.70
C VAL A 281 -14.68 2.82 -0.53
N ALA A 282 -15.35 3.41 0.47
CA ALA A 282 -15.19 4.84 0.78
C ALA A 282 -13.73 5.21 1.08
N LEU A 283 -13.04 4.40 1.89
CA LEU A 283 -11.64 4.59 2.24
C LEU A 283 -10.72 4.52 1.01
N LYS A 284 -11.00 3.61 0.07
CA LYS A 284 -10.22 3.46 -1.17
C LYS A 284 -10.49 4.57 -2.18
N LEU A 285 -11.73 5.04 -2.29
CA LEU A 285 -12.05 6.21 -3.12
C LEU A 285 -11.46 7.49 -2.52
N ALA A 286 -11.47 7.64 -1.20
CA ALA A 286 -10.76 8.73 -0.53
C ALA A 286 -9.25 8.68 -0.80
N LYS A 287 -8.63 7.49 -0.73
CA LYS A 287 -7.23 7.28 -1.12
C LYS A 287 -6.99 7.68 -2.57
N PHE A 288 -7.85 7.24 -3.50
CA PHE A 288 -7.76 7.57 -4.92
C PHE A 288 -7.76 9.09 -5.12
N ARG A 289 -8.74 9.78 -4.52
CA ARG A 289 -8.86 11.23 -4.61
C ARG A 289 -7.66 11.96 -4.02
N LEU A 290 -7.20 11.51 -2.86
CA LEU A 290 -6.02 12.09 -2.20
C LEU A 290 -4.77 11.97 -3.07
N ILE A 291 -4.47 10.78 -3.60
CA ILE A 291 -3.31 10.55 -4.47
C ILE A 291 -3.43 11.42 -5.74
N SER A 292 -4.64 11.53 -6.32
CA SER A 292 -4.90 12.43 -7.46
C SER A 292 -4.58 13.89 -7.13
N MET A 293 -5.00 14.37 -5.96
CA MET A 293 -4.71 15.75 -5.52
C MET A 293 -3.22 15.99 -5.29
N MET A 294 -2.53 15.03 -4.68
CA MET A 294 -1.10 15.15 -4.36
C MET A 294 -0.21 15.08 -5.60
N ASN A 295 -0.58 14.29 -6.59
CA ASN A 295 0.20 14.10 -7.82
C ASN A 295 -0.20 15.07 -8.95
N GLY A 296 -1.36 15.72 -8.86
CA GLY A 296 -1.91 16.57 -9.92
C GLY A 296 -2.55 15.81 -11.09
N PHE A 297 -2.62 14.47 -11.02
CA PHE A 297 -3.29 13.60 -12.01
C PHE A 297 -3.85 12.34 -11.34
N ALA A 298 -4.87 11.74 -11.97
CA ALA A 298 -5.53 10.57 -11.42
C ALA A 298 -4.66 9.30 -11.49
N PRO A 299 -4.58 8.50 -10.40
CA PRO A 299 -3.98 7.18 -10.45
C PRO A 299 -4.84 6.22 -11.27
N ALA A 300 -4.28 5.09 -11.72
CA ALA A 300 -5.10 4.00 -12.24
C ALA A 300 -5.91 3.36 -11.09
N LEU A 301 -7.21 3.13 -11.32
CA LEU A 301 -8.08 2.46 -10.36
C LEU A 301 -8.35 1.03 -10.81
N LEU A 302 -7.97 0.07 -9.99
CA LEU A 302 -8.14 -1.37 -10.24
C LEU A 302 -9.22 -1.90 -9.30
N LEU A 303 -10.29 -2.45 -9.88
CA LEU A 303 -11.47 -2.93 -9.16
C LEU A 303 -11.59 -4.45 -9.36
N ASP A 304 -11.39 -5.23 -8.30
CA ASP A 304 -11.40 -6.69 -8.31
C ASP A 304 -12.60 -7.23 -7.53
N ASP A 305 -13.56 -7.86 -8.23
CA ASP A 305 -14.74 -8.55 -7.68
C ASP A 305 -15.53 -7.77 -6.60
N ILE A 306 -15.56 -6.43 -6.70
CA ILE A 306 -16.19 -5.59 -5.68
C ILE A 306 -17.72 -5.56 -5.79
N PHE A 307 -18.26 -5.78 -7.00
CA PHE A 307 -19.68 -5.56 -7.27
C PHE A 307 -20.58 -6.72 -6.83
N ASP A 308 -20.05 -7.93 -6.69
CA ASP A 308 -20.81 -9.17 -6.35
C ASP A 308 -21.59 -9.10 -5.03
N LYS A 309 -21.33 -8.09 -4.21
CA LYS A 309 -21.86 -8.03 -2.83
C LYS A 309 -22.50 -6.68 -2.48
N PHE A 310 -22.71 -5.83 -3.46
CA PHE A 310 -23.44 -4.57 -3.32
C PHE A 310 -24.80 -4.65 -3.99
N ASP A 311 -25.77 -3.92 -3.45
CA ASP A 311 -27.02 -3.66 -4.15
C ASP A 311 -26.80 -2.73 -5.35
N HIS A 312 -27.75 -2.75 -6.29
CA HIS A 312 -27.66 -2.00 -7.55
C HIS A 312 -27.40 -0.50 -7.37
N ASN A 313 -28.07 0.11 -6.39
CA ASN A 313 -27.94 1.55 -6.12
C ASN A 313 -26.51 1.94 -5.69
N ARG A 314 -25.87 1.11 -4.86
CA ARG A 314 -24.48 1.31 -4.44
C ARG A 314 -23.49 1.12 -5.58
N VAL A 315 -23.73 0.15 -6.45
CA VAL A 315 -22.91 -0.07 -7.65
C VAL A 315 -22.95 1.16 -8.56
N GLU A 316 -24.14 1.67 -8.85
CA GLU A 316 -24.31 2.88 -9.65
C GLU A 316 -23.58 4.09 -9.04
N GLU A 317 -23.73 4.30 -7.73
CA GLU A 317 -23.06 5.38 -7.03
C GLU A 317 -21.53 5.27 -7.10
N ILE A 318 -20.97 4.06 -6.91
CA ILE A 318 -19.53 3.83 -7.04
C ILE A 318 -19.06 4.15 -8.46
N ILE A 319 -19.76 3.69 -9.49
CA ILE A 319 -19.42 3.97 -10.89
C ILE A 319 -19.47 5.47 -11.16
N ARG A 320 -20.49 6.17 -10.67
CA ARG A 320 -20.61 7.62 -10.80
C ARG A 320 -19.45 8.36 -10.13
N LEU A 321 -19.07 7.94 -8.91
CA LEU A 321 -17.97 8.55 -8.15
C LEU A 321 -16.60 8.31 -8.78
N VAL A 322 -16.43 7.24 -9.55
CA VAL A 322 -15.18 6.91 -10.26
C VAL A 322 -15.12 7.61 -11.61
N GLY A 323 -16.27 7.84 -12.26
CA GLY A 323 -16.35 8.47 -13.59
C GLY A 323 -16.38 10.01 -13.58
N SER A 324 -16.47 10.63 -12.40
CA SER A 324 -16.46 12.09 -12.19
C SER A 324 -15.07 12.59 -11.77
#